data_f779d6469792b6d2fc3a3b4b21547299
#
_entry.id   f779d6469792b6d2fc3a3b4b21547299
#
_cell.length_a   1.000
_cell.length_b   1.000
_cell.length_c   1.000
_cell.angle_alpha   90.00
_cell.angle_beta   90.00
_cell.angle_gamma   90.00
#
_symmetry.space_group_name_H-M   'P 1'
#
loop_
_entity.id
_entity.type
_entity.pdbx_description
1 polymer ?
#
loop_
_entity_poly.entity_id
_entity_poly.type
_entity_poly.pdbx_seq_one_letter_code
_entity_poly.pdbx_strand_id
1 'polypeptide(L)'
;MRILFVFLVFSTLIGCQSANNSSNEERIVKTVEKYNLPDILEETSGLAILNDTLWTLNDSGNEAALYAISNKGALLDKRDTSKTNIDWEDMTIVNGNMLVADMGNNFGTRKNLHLLEIDLSNGGATTLDSIPFHYPEQDNFDFQQATHFDAEGIVVVENKIVVFTKNRSTLTSEVYVISPSGGPATKMGSLAVGSLITGADYHQESKTLALTGYRRDDNQYLYVIDNFSLSAVADANISQYDLDFNGAQIEAISIIDAKTFWITSEETTTYNAFLAKIRVQ
;
A
#
# COMPACT_ATOMS: atom_id res chain seq x y z
N MET A 1 25.23 -31.02 78.32
CA MET A 1 25.36 -30.09 77.15
C MET A 1 24.97 -30.89 75.89
N ARG A 2 23.72 -30.75 75.44
CA ARG A 2 23.19 -31.49 74.27
C ARG A 2 23.23 -30.53 73.09
N ILE A 3 23.98 -30.92 72.06
CA ILE A 3 24.14 -30.21 70.85
C ILE A 3 23.03 -30.70 69.89
N LEU A 4 22.15 -29.78 69.53
CA LEU A 4 21.04 -30.00 68.55
C LEU A 4 21.55 -29.69 67.15
N PHE A 5 21.63 -30.69 66.25
CA PHE A 5 21.91 -30.50 64.82
C PHE A 5 20.61 -30.22 64.09
N VAL A 6 20.49 -29.04 63.52
CA VAL A 6 19.40 -28.67 62.61
C VAL A 6 19.86 -28.99 61.21
N PHE A 7 19.18 -29.94 60.52
CA PHE A 7 19.33 -30.21 59.07
C PHE A 7 18.47 -29.23 58.27
N LEU A 8 19.13 -28.38 57.58
CA LEU A 8 18.45 -27.51 56.57
C LEU A 8 18.32 -28.29 55.22
N VAL A 9 17.08 -28.63 54.84
CA VAL A 9 16.80 -29.25 53.54
C VAL A 9 16.64 -28.14 52.55
N PHE A 10 17.58 -28.01 51.62
CA PHE A 10 17.43 -27.15 50.43
C PHE A 10 16.67 -27.92 49.37
N SER A 11 15.41 -27.55 49.13
CA SER A 11 14.63 -27.97 47.95
C SER A 11 14.94 -27.07 46.77
N THR A 12 15.68 -27.59 45.82
CA THR A 12 15.89 -26.95 44.52
C THR A 12 14.65 -27.13 43.63
N LEU A 13 13.89 -26.07 43.45
CA LEU A 13 12.85 -26.01 42.45
C LEU A 13 13.52 -25.89 41.06
N ILE A 14 13.53 -26.98 40.31
CA ILE A 14 13.87 -26.97 38.87
C ILE A 14 12.67 -26.42 38.16
N GLY A 15 12.70 -25.11 37.81
CA GLY A 15 11.77 -24.49 36.92
C GLY A 15 12.08 -24.95 35.48
N CYS A 16 11.20 -25.77 34.90
CA CYS A 16 11.18 -25.97 33.44
C CYS A 16 10.80 -24.65 32.79
N GLN A 17 11.77 -23.92 32.24
CA GLN A 17 11.52 -22.92 31.23
C GLN A 17 11.18 -23.65 29.94
N SER A 18 9.91 -23.61 29.54
CA SER A 18 9.49 -23.93 28.19
C SER A 18 10.14 -22.87 27.30
N ALA A 19 11.17 -23.24 26.57
CA ALA A 19 11.64 -22.45 25.45
C ALA A 19 10.53 -22.47 24.39
N ASN A 20 9.79 -21.37 24.27
CA ASN A 20 9.02 -21.10 23.08
C ASN A 20 10.03 -20.92 21.94
N ASN A 21 10.34 -21.99 21.25
CA ASN A 21 10.89 -21.94 19.91
C ASN A 21 9.76 -21.43 19.00
N SER A 22 9.58 -20.12 18.91
CA SER A 22 9.02 -19.53 17.71
C SER A 22 10.07 -19.82 16.61
N SER A 23 9.81 -20.81 15.77
CA SER A 23 10.51 -20.94 14.51
C SER A 23 10.27 -19.63 13.77
N ASN A 24 11.31 -18.78 13.69
CA ASN A 24 11.36 -17.73 12.68
C ASN A 24 11.38 -18.45 11.34
N GLU A 25 10.23 -18.76 10.79
CA GLU A 25 10.13 -19.10 9.36
C GLU A 25 10.65 -17.86 8.64
N GLU A 26 11.74 -18.03 7.93
CA GLU A 26 12.34 -16.97 7.12
C GLU A 26 11.29 -16.58 6.07
N ARG A 27 10.74 -15.39 6.20
CA ARG A 27 9.70 -14.88 5.30
C ARG A 27 10.36 -14.42 4.01
N ILE A 28 10.46 -15.35 3.05
CA ILE A 28 11.18 -15.16 1.80
C ILE A 28 10.23 -14.68 0.73
N VAL A 29 10.63 -13.62 0.02
CA VAL A 29 10.02 -13.20 -1.24
C VAL A 29 10.94 -13.62 -2.38
N LYS A 30 10.36 -14.20 -3.44
CA LYS A 30 11.07 -14.49 -4.69
C LYS A 30 10.57 -13.60 -5.80
N THR A 31 11.49 -12.96 -6.50
CA THR A 31 11.21 -12.37 -7.81
C THR A 31 11.05 -13.50 -8.83
N VAL A 32 9.86 -13.63 -9.39
CA VAL A 32 9.53 -14.64 -10.40
C VAL A 32 9.85 -14.13 -11.81
N GLU A 33 9.47 -12.89 -12.07
CA GLU A 33 9.66 -12.20 -13.35
C GLU A 33 9.97 -10.72 -13.09
N LYS A 34 10.78 -10.10 -13.96
CA LYS A 34 11.05 -8.65 -13.94
C LYS A 34 11.26 -8.14 -15.35
N TYR A 35 10.62 -7.03 -15.68
CA TYR A 35 10.65 -6.39 -16.99
C TYR A 35 10.79 -4.88 -16.83
N ASN A 36 11.64 -4.24 -17.63
CA ASN A 36 11.66 -2.78 -17.67
C ASN A 36 10.37 -2.26 -18.30
N LEU A 37 9.89 -1.16 -17.77
CA LEU A 37 8.80 -0.38 -18.36
C LEU A 37 9.36 0.59 -19.40
N PRO A 38 8.56 1.05 -20.36
CA PRO A 38 8.97 2.11 -21.30
C PRO A 38 9.09 3.46 -20.58
N ASP A 39 9.96 4.35 -21.08
CA ASP A 39 10.28 5.65 -20.49
C ASP A 39 9.05 6.53 -20.16
N ILE A 40 7.94 6.37 -20.90
CA ILE A 40 6.69 7.08 -20.61
C ILE A 40 6.08 6.70 -19.24
N LEU A 41 6.57 5.64 -18.61
CA LEU A 41 6.15 5.13 -17.30
C LEU A 41 7.28 5.25 -16.26
N GLU A 42 8.15 6.25 -16.40
CA GLU A 42 9.29 6.47 -15.50
C GLU A 42 8.86 6.77 -14.05
N GLU A 43 7.71 7.36 -13.85
CA GLU A 43 7.11 7.67 -12.54
C GLU A 43 5.83 6.83 -12.29
N THR A 44 5.87 5.54 -12.64
CA THR A 44 4.73 4.62 -12.48
C THR A 44 4.30 4.52 -11.02
N SER A 45 3.06 4.89 -10.73
CA SER A 45 2.36 4.75 -9.47
C SER A 45 1.00 4.07 -9.68
N GLY A 46 0.42 3.46 -8.65
CA GLY A 46 -0.84 2.72 -8.77
C GLY A 46 -0.83 1.57 -9.78
N LEU A 47 -1.41 0.43 -9.43
CA LEU A 47 -1.50 -0.75 -10.30
C LEU A 47 -2.79 -1.51 -10.06
N ALA A 48 -3.62 -1.68 -11.10
CA ALA A 48 -4.86 -2.43 -11.00
C ALA A 48 -5.04 -3.41 -12.16
N ILE A 49 -5.75 -4.51 -11.92
CA ILE A 49 -6.13 -5.47 -12.95
C ILE A 49 -7.60 -5.26 -13.31
N LEU A 50 -7.87 -4.85 -14.56
CA LEU A 50 -9.21 -4.71 -15.09
C LEU A 50 -9.33 -5.53 -16.39
N ASN A 51 -10.26 -6.49 -16.44
CA ASN A 51 -10.47 -7.38 -17.59
C ASN A 51 -9.17 -8.05 -18.08
N ASP A 52 -8.44 -8.68 -17.16
CA ASP A 52 -7.16 -9.37 -17.39
C ASP A 52 -6.02 -8.47 -17.94
N THR A 53 -6.20 -7.17 -17.89
CA THR A 53 -5.19 -6.18 -18.31
C THR A 53 -4.67 -5.44 -17.09
N LEU A 54 -3.34 -5.31 -17.00
CA LEU A 54 -2.69 -4.44 -16.03
C LEU A 54 -2.82 -2.99 -16.46
N TRP A 55 -3.27 -2.15 -15.56
CA TRP A 55 -3.36 -0.71 -15.73
C TRP A 55 -2.48 -0.02 -14.69
N THR A 56 -1.78 1.02 -15.10
CA THR A 56 -0.98 1.89 -14.24
C THR A 56 -1.22 3.35 -14.59
N LEU A 57 -0.75 4.25 -13.77
CA LEU A 57 -0.71 5.70 -13.97
C LEU A 57 0.69 6.20 -13.61
N ASN A 58 0.98 7.45 -13.89
CA ASN A 58 2.17 8.11 -13.35
C ASN A 58 1.77 9.07 -12.22
N ASP A 59 2.67 9.30 -11.30
CA ASP A 59 2.58 10.27 -10.21
C ASP A 59 2.47 11.72 -10.72
N SER A 60 2.47 12.66 -9.82
CA SER A 60 2.34 14.11 -10.02
C SER A 60 3.32 14.69 -11.04
N GLY A 61 2.91 15.77 -11.72
CA GLY A 61 3.73 16.41 -12.75
C GLY A 61 3.64 15.76 -14.13
N ASN A 62 3.01 14.61 -14.25
CA ASN A 62 2.81 13.87 -15.49
C ASN A 62 1.45 14.14 -16.13
N GLU A 63 1.26 13.60 -17.34
CA GLU A 63 -0.02 13.65 -18.01
C GLU A 63 -1.09 12.87 -17.22
N ALA A 64 -2.29 13.40 -17.15
CA ALA A 64 -3.43 12.71 -16.53
C ALA A 64 -3.96 11.60 -17.46
N ALA A 65 -3.24 10.49 -17.51
CA ALA A 65 -3.50 9.35 -18.38
C ALA A 65 -3.44 8.01 -17.61
N LEU A 66 -4.18 7.03 -18.12
CA LEU A 66 -4.12 5.65 -17.70
C LEU A 66 -3.43 4.81 -18.77
N TYR A 67 -2.54 3.94 -18.37
CA TYR A 67 -1.71 3.15 -19.27
C TYR A 67 -2.00 1.67 -19.08
N ALA A 68 -2.43 0.99 -20.15
CA ALA A 68 -2.53 -0.46 -20.17
C ALA A 68 -1.17 -1.05 -20.51
N ILE A 69 -0.72 -2.01 -19.72
CA ILE A 69 0.53 -2.71 -19.93
C ILE A 69 0.31 -4.23 -19.97
N SER A 70 1.16 -4.91 -20.75
CA SER A 70 1.18 -6.36 -20.74
C SER A 70 1.85 -6.91 -19.47
N ASN A 71 1.66 -8.19 -19.19
CA ASN A 71 2.38 -8.90 -18.14
C ASN A 71 3.91 -9.00 -18.36
N LYS A 72 4.42 -8.39 -19.45
CA LYS A 72 5.85 -8.25 -19.75
C LYS A 72 6.29 -6.77 -19.79
N GLY A 73 5.47 -5.87 -19.24
CA GLY A 73 5.78 -4.45 -19.15
C GLY A 73 5.65 -3.66 -20.46
N ALA A 74 5.21 -4.28 -21.57
CA ALA A 74 5.03 -3.54 -22.82
C ALA A 74 3.76 -2.68 -22.78
N LEU A 75 3.85 -1.42 -23.19
CA LEU A 75 2.70 -0.53 -23.34
C LEU A 75 1.74 -1.09 -24.41
N LEU A 76 0.49 -1.27 -24.04
CA LEU A 76 -0.59 -1.77 -24.89
C LEU A 76 -1.53 -0.65 -25.34
N ASP A 77 -1.85 0.28 -24.44
CA ASP A 77 -2.78 1.38 -24.69
C ASP A 77 -2.45 2.56 -23.76
N LYS A 78 -2.82 3.76 -24.16
CA LYS A 78 -2.79 4.99 -23.37
C LYS A 78 -4.12 5.68 -23.50
N ARG A 79 -4.72 6.07 -22.37
CA ARG A 79 -6.00 6.76 -22.34
C ARG A 79 -5.90 8.05 -21.56
N ASP A 80 -5.88 9.16 -22.28
CA ASP A 80 -5.86 10.49 -21.69
C ASP A 80 -7.22 10.79 -21.07
N THR A 81 -7.21 11.32 -19.85
CA THR A 81 -8.40 11.81 -19.17
C THR A 81 -8.62 13.31 -19.48
N SER A 82 -9.81 13.81 -19.21
CA SER A 82 -10.10 15.26 -19.28
C SER A 82 -9.71 16.01 -18.00
N LYS A 83 -9.00 15.36 -17.09
CA LYS A 83 -8.62 15.88 -15.78
C LYS A 83 -7.16 16.34 -15.77
N THR A 84 -6.75 16.96 -14.68
CA THR A 84 -5.36 17.27 -14.40
C THR A 84 -4.85 16.27 -13.37
N ASN A 85 -3.66 15.72 -13.58
CA ASN A 85 -2.93 15.02 -12.53
C ASN A 85 -2.29 16.09 -11.62
N ILE A 86 -2.87 16.27 -10.43
CA ILE A 86 -2.31 17.18 -9.42
C ILE A 86 -1.31 16.42 -8.56
N ASP A 87 -1.73 15.25 -8.05
CA ASP A 87 -0.92 14.37 -7.20
C ASP A 87 -1.61 12.99 -7.14
N TRP A 88 -1.58 12.28 -8.31
CA TRP A 88 -2.17 10.96 -8.44
C TRP A 88 -1.23 9.93 -7.81
N GLU A 89 -1.74 9.16 -6.87
CA GLU A 89 -0.93 8.24 -6.07
C GLU A 89 -1.23 6.78 -6.40
N ASP A 90 -2.50 6.41 -6.43
CA ASP A 90 -2.89 5.01 -6.60
C ASP A 90 -4.25 4.89 -7.28
N MET A 91 -4.66 3.67 -7.63
CA MET A 91 -5.95 3.39 -8.22
C MET A 91 -6.49 2.01 -7.85
N THR A 92 -7.81 1.88 -7.85
CA THR A 92 -8.51 0.61 -7.60
C THR A 92 -9.73 0.48 -8.50
N ILE A 93 -10.45 -0.65 -8.41
CA ILE A 93 -11.65 -0.90 -9.21
C ILE A 93 -12.91 -0.78 -8.35
N VAL A 94 -13.86 0.03 -8.84
CA VAL A 94 -15.20 0.19 -8.24
C VAL A 94 -16.25 -0.02 -9.32
N ASN A 95 -17.17 -0.96 -9.11
CA ASN A 95 -18.29 -1.24 -10.04
C ASN A 95 -17.87 -1.46 -11.51
N GLY A 96 -16.66 -1.97 -11.73
CA GLY A 96 -16.10 -2.18 -13.07
C GLY A 96 -15.44 -0.94 -13.71
N ASN A 97 -15.41 0.19 -13.01
CA ASN A 97 -14.70 1.42 -13.39
C ASN A 97 -13.38 1.55 -12.64
N MET A 98 -12.46 2.32 -13.21
CA MET A 98 -11.23 2.71 -12.52
C MET A 98 -11.53 3.84 -11.54
N LEU A 99 -11.09 3.72 -10.30
CA LEU A 99 -11.11 4.80 -9.31
C LEU A 99 -9.68 5.27 -9.07
N VAL A 100 -9.34 6.43 -9.61
CA VAL A 100 -8.02 7.07 -9.46
C VAL A 100 -8.04 8.01 -8.27
N ALA A 101 -7.00 7.96 -7.45
CA ALA A 101 -6.87 8.74 -6.24
C ALA A 101 -5.92 9.94 -6.43
N ASP A 102 -6.47 11.14 -6.61
CA ASP A 102 -5.74 12.41 -6.62
C ASP A 102 -5.68 12.93 -5.18
N MET A 103 -4.80 12.32 -4.40
CA MET A 103 -4.82 12.45 -2.94
C MET A 103 -3.46 12.69 -2.27
N GLY A 104 -2.36 12.70 -3.03
CA GLY A 104 -1.04 13.03 -2.49
C GLY A 104 -1.05 14.38 -1.81
N ASN A 105 -0.37 14.49 -0.69
CA ASN A 105 -0.36 15.68 0.15
C ASN A 105 0.93 15.77 0.96
N ASN A 106 2.05 15.56 0.30
CA ASN A 106 3.40 15.44 0.84
C ASN A 106 3.77 16.49 1.89
N PHE A 107 3.22 17.68 1.76
CA PHE A 107 3.51 18.83 2.67
C PHE A 107 2.31 19.24 3.53
N GLY A 108 1.21 18.50 3.48
CA GLY A 108 0.02 18.80 4.27
C GLY A 108 -0.74 20.07 3.83
N THR A 109 -0.50 20.58 2.63
CA THR A 109 -1.02 21.87 2.19
C THR A 109 -2.30 21.78 1.36
N ARG A 110 -2.64 20.57 0.84
CA ARG A 110 -3.76 20.38 -0.08
C ARG A 110 -5.11 20.39 0.63
N LYS A 111 -6.09 21.04 -0.03
CA LYS A 111 -7.51 21.15 0.39
C LYS A 111 -8.47 20.58 -0.64
N ASN A 112 -7.93 20.08 -1.75
CA ASN A 112 -8.67 19.65 -2.93
C ASN A 112 -8.45 18.17 -3.24
N LEU A 113 -8.35 17.34 -2.20
CA LEU A 113 -8.23 15.89 -2.36
C LEU A 113 -9.51 15.32 -2.94
N HIS A 114 -9.39 14.42 -3.91
CA HIS A 114 -10.55 13.80 -4.52
C HIS A 114 -10.21 12.46 -5.19
N LEU A 115 -11.24 11.66 -5.43
CA LEU A 115 -11.15 10.44 -6.19
C LEU A 115 -11.90 10.64 -7.51
N LEU A 116 -11.38 10.08 -8.59
CA LEU A 116 -11.95 10.19 -9.94
C LEU A 116 -12.46 8.82 -10.38
N GLU A 117 -13.77 8.65 -10.55
CA GLU A 117 -14.33 7.45 -11.17
C GLU A 117 -14.29 7.59 -12.71
N ILE A 118 -13.60 6.65 -13.36
CA ILE A 118 -13.28 6.70 -14.79
C ILE A 118 -13.78 5.42 -15.48
N ASP A 119 -14.65 5.57 -16.47
CA ASP A 119 -15.09 4.49 -17.35
C ASP A 119 -14.10 4.30 -18.50
N LEU A 120 -13.62 3.08 -18.68
CA LEU A 120 -12.72 2.66 -19.76
C LEU A 120 -13.43 1.79 -20.82
N SER A 121 -14.74 1.58 -20.73
CA SER A 121 -15.46 0.60 -21.55
C SER A 121 -15.49 0.92 -23.05
N ASN A 122 -15.44 2.20 -23.43
CA ASN A 122 -15.64 2.67 -24.81
C ASN A 122 -14.34 3.04 -25.55
N GLY A 123 -13.20 2.50 -25.14
CA GLY A 123 -11.90 2.79 -25.76
C GLY A 123 -11.32 4.18 -25.43
N GLY A 124 -11.99 4.94 -24.55
CA GLY A 124 -11.54 6.21 -23.99
C GLY A 124 -11.39 6.14 -22.48
N ALA A 125 -11.15 7.28 -21.84
CA ALA A 125 -11.20 7.46 -20.39
C ALA A 125 -12.22 8.55 -20.06
N THR A 126 -13.44 8.16 -19.73
CA THR A 126 -14.52 9.09 -19.41
C THR A 126 -14.66 9.24 -17.90
N THR A 127 -14.39 10.42 -17.36
CA THR A 127 -14.66 10.67 -15.95
C THR A 127 -16.17 10.73 -15.70
N LEU A 128 -16.67 9.80 -14.90
CA LEU A 128 -18.08 9.70 -14.51
C LEU A 128 -18.38 10.58 -13.31
N ASP A 129 -17.48 10.58 -12.31
CA ASP A 129 -17.66 11.32 -11.07
C ASP A 129 -16.31 11.82 -10.52
N SER A 130 -16.39 12.81 -9.62
CA SER A 130 -15.29 13.33 -8.84
C SER A 130 -15.76 13.45 -7.39
N ILE A 131 -15.18 12.64 -6.52
CA ILE A 131 -15.57 12.45 -5.12
C ILE A 131 -14.61 13.26 -4.23
N PRO A 132 -14.92 14.52 -3.88
CA PRO A 132 -14.05 15.33 -3.02
C PRO A 132 -14.10 14.82 -1.59
N PHE A 133 -12.95 14.79 -0.92
CA PHE A 133 -12.89 14.43 0.49
C PHE A 133 -11.86 15.28 1.25
N HIS A 134 -11.90 15.19 2.57
CA HIS A 134 -10.94 15.83 3.47
C HIS A 134 -10.82 15.02 4.76
N TYR A 135 -9.70 15.21 5.46
CA TYR A 135 -9.49 14.64 6.80
C TYR A 135 -10.05 15.61 7.84
N PRO A 136 -11.05 15.22 8.67
CA PRO A 136 -11.64 16.11 9.68
C PRO A 136 -10.63 16.60 10.72
N GLU A 137 -9.55 15.84 10.93
CA GLU A 137 -8.51 16.17 11.90
C GLU A 137 -7.44 17.11 11.34
N GLN A 138 -7.43 17.37 10.02
CA GLN A 138 -6.49 18.30 9.40
C GLN A 138 -7.02 19.74 9.52
N ASP A 139 -6.54 20.44 10.51
CA ASP A 139 -6.89 21.85 10.80
C ASP A 139 -5.79 22.84 10.35
N ASN A 140 -4.57 22.35 10.11
CA ASN A 140 -3.45 23.14 9.62
C ASN A 140 -3.06 22.72 8.20
N PHE A 141 -2.99 23.72 7.30
CA PHE A 141 -2.60 23.58 5.89
C PHE A 141 -1.34 24.38 5.54
N ASP A 142 -0.60 24.85 6.54
CA ASP A 142 0.73 25.39 6.32
C ASP A 142 1.70 24.27 5.96
N PHE A 143 2.80 24.61 5.31
CA PHE A 143 3.84 23.66 4.92
C PHE A 143 4.37 22.85 6.11
N GLN A 144 4.33 21.52 6.01
CA GLN A 144 4.80 20.58 7.02
C GLN A 144 5.78 19.60 6.38
N GLN A 145 6.97 19.42 6.98
CA GLN A 145 7.93 18.41 6.52
C GLN A 145 7.52 16.96 6.82
N ALA A 146 6.59 16.77 7.75
CA ALA A 146 6.10 15.47 8.19
C ALA A 146 4.60 15.55 8.43
N THR A 147 3.82 15.45 7.36
CA THR A 147 2.36 15.38 7.46
C THR A 147 1.87 13.99 7.86
N HIS A 148 0.68 13.92 8.45
CA HIS A 148 -0.05 12.69 8.73
C HIS A 148 -1.12 12.41 7.66
N PHE A 149 -1.33 13.34 6.73
CA PHE A 149 -2.44 13.41 5.80
C PHE A 149 -1.99 13.28 4.34
N ASP A 150 -0.86 12.62 4.15
CA ASP A 150 -0.37 12.17 2.87
C ASP A 150 -0.86 10.74 2.62
N ALA A 151 -1.67 10.49 1.61
CA ALA A 151 -2.22 9.17 1.34
C ALA A 151 -1.71 8.64 -0.01
N GLU A 152 -1.34 7.35 -0.02
CA GLU A 152 -0.59 6.74 -1.11
C GLU A 152 -1.19 5.39 -1.56
N GLY A 153 -2.19 4.87 -0.85
CA GLY A 153 -2.83 3.61 -1.22
C GLY A 153 -4.34 3.71 -1.17
N ILE A 154 -5.03 3.08 -2.12
CA ILE A 154 -6.49 3.02 -2.18
C ILE A 154 -6.97 1.62 -2.53
N VAL A 155 -7.96 1.13 -1.81
CA VAL A 155 -8.60 -0.17 -2.07
C VAL A 155 -10.10 -0.11 -1.83
N VAL A 156 -10.82 -1.16 -2.23
CA VAL A 156 -12.20 -1.39 -1.83
C VAL A 156 -12.27 -2.56 -0.87
N VAL A 157 -12.71 -2.34 0.36
CA VAL A 157 -12.90 -3.35 1.40
C VAL A 157 -14.36 -3.33 1.86
N GLU A 158 -15.05 -4.48 1.89
CA GLU A 158 -16.44 -4.56 2.34
C GLU A 158 -17.36 -3.54 1.65
N ASN A 159 -17.18 -3.31 0.35
CA ASN A 159 -17.85 -2.31 -0.48
C ASN A 159 -17.65 -0.85 -0.01
N LYS A 160 -16.57 -0.57 0.72
CA LYS A 160 -16.18 0.78 1.14
C LYS A 160 -14.86 1.17 0.47
N ILE A 161 -14.76 2.40 0.05
CA ILE A 161 -13.51 2.99 -0.43
C ILE A 161 -12.63 3.27 0.78
N VAL A 162 -11.41 2.75 0.76
CA VAL A 162 -10.46 2.82 1.87
C VAL A 162 -9.15 3.39 1.38
N VAL A 163 -8.63 4.38 2.08
CA VAL A 163 -7.31 4.97 1.80
C VAL A 163 -6.34 4.75 2.96
N PHE A 164 -5.06 4.61 2.62
CA PHE A 164 -3.95 4.37 3.54
C PHE A 164 -2.98 5.54 3.46
N THR A 165 -2.65 6.13 4.63
CA THR A 165 -1.73 7.27 4.67
C THR A 165 -0.27 6.84 4.78
N LYS A 166 0.61 7.71 4.29
CA LYS A 166 2.07 7.68 4.44
C LYS A 166 2.46 8.62 5.58
N ASN A 167 2.28 8.16 6.82
CA ASN A 167 2.56 9.01 7.98
C ASN A 167 4.06 9.14 8.23
N ARG A 168 4.64 10.26 7.78
CA ARG A 168 6.08 10.54 7.84
C ARG A 168 6.60 10.79 9.26
N SER A 169 5.73 11.01 10.21
CA SER A 169 6.08 11.28 11.61
C SER A 169 6.23 10.00 12.44
N THR A 170 5.29 9.07 12.30
CA THR A 170 5.18 7.87 13.15
C THR A 170 5.53 6.58 12.42
N LEU A 171 5.68 6.60 11.09
CA LEU A 171 5.86 5.42 10.23
C LEU A 171 4.71 4.41 10.40
N THR A 172 3.50 4.94 10.63
CA THR A 172 2.25 4.19 10.62
C THR A 172 1.47 4.50 9.36
N SER A 173 0.46 3.71 9.05
CA SER A 173 -0.53 4.06 8.03
C SER A 173 -1.89 4.20 8.69
N GLU A 174 -2.44 5.39 8.63
CA GLU A 174 -3.81 5.65 9.08
C GLU A 174 -4.78 5.14 8.01
N VAL A 175 -5.83 4.46 8.46
CA VAL A 175 -6.83 3.86 7.58
C VAL A 175 -8.10 4.69 7.64
N TYR A 176 -8.54 5.21 6.50
CA TYR A 176 -9.75 6.02 6.39
C TYR A 176 -10.73 5.41 5.39
N VAL A 177 -12.01 5.51 5.71
CA VAL A 177 -13.11 5.23 4.78
C VAL A 177 -13.57 6.54 4.16
N ILE A 178 -13.68 6.54 2.82
CA ILE A 178 -14.23 7.66 2.05
C ILE A 178 -15.66 7.32 1.64
N SER A 179 -16.58 8.26 1.88
CA SER A 179 -17.97 8.14 1.41
C SER A 179 -18.02 8.27 -0.13
N PRO A 180 -18.78 7.45 -0.85
CA PRO A 180 -19.01 7.65 -2.29
C PRO A 180 -19.64 9.01 -2.63
N SER A 181 -20.29 9.67 -1.68
CA SER A 181 -20.82 11.03 -1.85
C SER A 181 -19.80 12.13 -1.51
N GLY A 182 -18.57 11.76 -1.17
CA GLY A 182 -17.54 12.68 -0.71
C GLY A 182 -17.73 13.18 0.72
N GLY A 183 -17.00 14.22 1.10
CA GLY A 183 -17.08 14.87 2.41
C GLY A 183 -15.99 14.39 3.39
N PRO A 184 -16.26 14.40 4.70
CA PRO A 184 -15.27 14.04 5.71
C PRO A 184 -14.92 12.56 5.65
N ALA A 185 -13.62 12.24 5.61
CA ALA A 185 -13.11 10.89 5.75
C ALA A 185 -13.36 10.35 7.17
N THR A 186 -13.63 9.06 7.29
CA THR A 186 -13.86 8.42 8.60
C THR A 186 -12.66 7.56 8.96
N LYS A 187 -11.94 7.93 10.02
CA LYS A 187 -10.80 7.15 10.52
C LYS A 187 -11.27 5.83 11.13
N MET A 188 -10.68 4.72 10.67
CA MET A 188 -10.98 3.37 11.15
C MET A 188 -9.94 2.85 12.14
N GLY A 189 -8.71 3.35 12.05
CA GLY A 189 -7.61 2.92 12.90
C GLY A 189 -6.26 3.27 12.29
N SER A 190 -5.22 2.61 12.77
CA SER A 190 -3.84 2.79 12.31
C SER A 190 -3.13 1.43 12.23
N LEU A 191 -2.37 1.20 11.17
CA LEU A 191 -1.51 0.04 10.97
C LEU A 191 -0.08 0.37 11.40
N ALA A 192 0.47 -0.40 12.32
CA ALA A 192 1.84 -0.22 12.85
C ALA A 192 2.86 -0.90 11.90
N VAL A 193 3.01 -0.41 10.69
CA VAL A 193 3.88 -0.99 9.65
C VAL A 193 5.37 -0.66 9.85
N GLY A 194 5.70 0.44 10.54
CA GLY A 194 7.08 0.89 10.71
C GLY A 194 7.76 1.36 9.44
N SER A 195 6.98 1.73 8.42
CA SER A 195 7.42 2.16 7.09
C SER A 195 6.51 3.25 6.55
N LEU A 196 6.97 3.91 5.49
CA LEU A 196 6.18 4.80 4.65
C LEU A 196 5.49 3.93 3.59
N ILE A 197 4.17 3.84 3.65
CA ILE A 197 3.37 3.08 2.67
C ILE A 197 3.33 3.86 1.36
N THR A 198 3.37 3.14 0.23
CA THR A 198 3.44 3.67 -1.12
C THR A 198 2.39 3.09 -2.07
N GLY A 199 1.75 1.99 -1.72
CA GLY A 199 0.70 1.40 -2.54
C GLY A 199 -0.09 0.36 -1.78
N ALA A 200 -1.28 0.04 -2.26
CA ALA A 200 -2.18 -0.92 -1.63
C ALA A 200 -3.00 -1.69 -2.65
N ASP A 201 -3.28 -2.97 -2.38
CA ASP A 201 -4.33 -3.72 -3.06
C ASP A 201 -5.03 -4.68 -2.11
N TYR A 202 -6.29 -5.01 -2.41
CA TYR A 202 -7.10 -5.89 -1.58
C TYR A 202 -7.82 -6.94 -2.41
N HIS A 203 -7.57 -8.19 -2.10
CA HIS A 203 -8.23 -9.31 -2.74
C HIS A 203 -9.48 -9.73 -1.95
N GLN A 204 -10.66 -9.52 -2.53
CA GLN A 204 -11.96 -9.69 -1.89
C GLN A 204 -12.23 -11.13 -1.42
N GLU A 205 -11.89 -12.13 -2.24
CA GLU A 205 -12.20 -13.53 -1.94
C GLU A 205 -11.39 -14.07 -0.77
N SER A 206 -10.07 -13.79 -0.73
CA SER A 206 -9.18 -14.22 0.36
C SER A 206 -9.16 -13.25 1.54
N LYS A 207 -9.76 -12.05 1.39
CA LYS A 207 -9.68 -10.95 2.36
C LYS A 207 -8.25 -10.58 2.72
N THR A 208 -7.36 -10.63 1.74
CA THR A 208 -5.95 -10.30 1.91
C THR A 208 -5.73 -8.86 1.48
N LEU A 209 -5.18 -8.04 2.39
CA LEU A 209 -4.65 -6.72 2.10
C LEU A 209 -3.14 -6.86 1.89
N ALA A 210 -2.64 -6.29 0.81
CA ALA A 210 -1.22 -6.15 0.55
C ALA A 210 -0.84 -4.67 0.45
N LEU A 211 0.28 -4.30 1.06
CA LEU A 211 0.81 -2.94 1.03
C LEU A 211 2.29 -2.99 0.64
N THR A 212 2.73 -2.05 -0.15
CA THR A 212 4.15 -1.75 -0.35
C THR A 212 4.56 -0.57 0.51
N GLY A 213 5.87 -0.47 0.79
CA GLY A 213 6.40 0.66 1.51
C GLY A 213 7.91 0.57 1.69
N TYR A 214 8.51 1.67 2.13
CA TYR A 214 9.95 1.74 2.35
C TYR A 214 10.29 2.40 3.69
N ARG A 215 11.55 2.23 4.09
CA ARG A 215 12.13 2.93 5.24
C ARG A 215 13.19 3.93 4.78
N ARG A 216 13.63 4.79 5.69
CA ARG A 216 14.65 5.83 5.42
C ARG A 216 16.04 5.28 5.07
N ASP A 217 16.22 3.98 5.16
CA ASP A 217 17.44 3.24 4.77
C ASP A 217 17.35 2.63 3.36
N ASP A 218 16.36 3.07 2.57
CA ASP A 218 16.04 2.65 1.19
C ASP A 218 15.65 1.18 1.03
N ASN A 219 15.42 0.46 2.14
CA ASN A 219 14.88 -0.90 2.09
C ASN A 219 13.40 -0.88 1.74
N GLN A 220 13.02 -1.77 0.81
CA GLN A 220 11.65 -1.94 0.33
C GLN A 220 10.97 -3.11 1.02
N TYR A 221 9.68 -2.98 1.31
CA TYR A 221 8.92 -3.98 2.07
C TYR A 221 7.58 -4.28 1.42
N LEU A 222 7.16 -5.54 1.56
CA LEU A 222 5.79 -6.00 1.34
C LEU A 222 5.16 -6.32 2.71
N TYR A 223 3.96 -5.82 2.94
CA TYR A 223 3.13 -6.15 4.09
C TYR A 223 1.91 -6.93 3.61
N VAL A 224 1.66 -8.09 4.19
CA VAL A 224 0.49 -8.92 3.89
C VAL A 224 -0.32 -9.10 5.16
N ILE A 225 -1.60 -8.83 5.07
CA ILE A 225 -2.56 -8.92 6.18
C ILE A 225 -3.70 -9.83 5.73
N ASP A 226 -3.69 -11.06 6.20
CA ASP A 226 -4.76 -12.01 5.93
C ASP A 226 -5.99 -11.73 6.79
N ASN A 227 -7.18 -11.97 6.23
CA ASN A 227 -8.48 -11.72 6.87
C ASN A 227 -8.62 -10.26 7.36
N PHE A 228 -8.09 -9.31 6.58
CA PHE A 228 -8.21 -7.89 6.93
C PHE A 228 -9.67 -7.48 7.03
N SER A 229 -10.00 -6.72 8.07
CA SER A 229 -11.34 -6.17 8.32
C SER A 229 -11.24 -4.76 8.89
N LEU A 230 -12.13 -3.89 8.43
CA LEU A 230 -12.22 -2.51 8.90
C LEU A 230 -12.64 -2.39 10.37
N SER A 231 -13.27 -3.42 10.93
CA SER A 231 -13.66 -3.44 12.35
C SER A 231 -12.50 -3.75 13.31
N ALA A 232 -11.35 -4.20 12.79
CA ALA A 232 -10.21 -4.68 13.59
C ALA A 232 -8.86 -4.18 13.05
N VAL A 233 -8.80 -2.95 12.53
CA VAL A 233 -7.58 -2.37 11.93
C VAL A 233 -6.40 -2.38 12.91
N ALA A 234 -6.62 -1.96 14.15
CA ALA A 234 -5.56 -1.88 15.17
C ALA A 234 -5.03 -3.25 15.63
N ASP A 235 -5.84 -4.31 15.45
CA ASP A 235 -5.51 -5.69 15.82
C ASP A 235 -5.03 -6.52 14.63
N ALA A 236 -4.80 -5.89 13.48
CA ALA A 236 -4.39 -6.56 12.25
C ALA A 236 -3.06 -7.30 12.43
N ASN A 237 -3.03 -8.59 12.07
CA ASN A 237 -1.80 -9.39 12.09
C ASN A 237 -1.00 -9.14 10.82
N ILE A 238 0.03 -8.31 10.91
CA ILE A 238 0.84 -7.86 9.79
C ILE A 238 2.02 -8.80 9.58
N SER A 239 2.09 -9.44 8.41
CA SER A 239 3.26 -10.17 7.95
C SER A 239 4.13 -9.25 7.09
N GLN A 240 5.34 -8.94 7.56
CA GLN A 240 6.33 -8.15 6.83
C GLN A 240 7.28 -9.08 6.07
N TYR A 241 7.61 -8.70 4.84
CA TYR A 241 8.59 -9.35 3.98
C TYR A 241 9.54 -8.30 3.42
N ASP A 242 10.83 -8.60 3.42
CA ASP A 242 11.84 -7.77 2.79
C ASP A 242 11.83 -8.02 1.27
N LEU A 243 11.84 -6.96 0.48
CA LEU A 243 11.96 -7.01 -0.97
C LEU A 243 13.42 -6.76 -1.35
N ASP A 244 13.99 -7.65 -2.15
CA ASP A 244 15.38 -7.53 -2.62
C ASP A 244 15.49 -6.53 -3.80
N PHE A 245 15.11 -5.27 -3.52
CA PHE A 245 15.11 -4.16 -4.47
C PHE A 245 15.65 -2.89 -3.81
N ASN A 246 16.83 -2.99 -3.15
CA ASN A 246 17.43 -1.84 -2.46
C ASN A 246 17.74 -0.69 -3.44
N GLY A 247 17.26 0.51 -3.10
CA GLY A 247 17.39 1.69 -3.94
C GLY A 247 16.36 1.77 -5.08
N ALA A 248 15.36 0.87 -5.11
CA ALA A 248 14.16 1.04 -5.92
C ALA A 248 13.16 1.97 -5.23
N GLN A 249 12.19 2.44 -5.97
CA GLN A 249 11.03 3.18 -5.49
C GLN A 249 9.78 2.40 -5.90
N ILE A 250 9.38 1.42 -5.06
CA ILE A 250 8.20 0.59 -5.33
C ILE A 250 6.98 1.38 -4.90
N GLU A 251 6.17 1.82 -5.86
CA GLU A 251 5.03 2.71 -5.62
C GLU A 251 3.68 2.05 -5.89
N ALA A 252 3.65 0.82 -6.43
CA ALA A 252 2.38 0.14 -6.68
C ALA A 252 2.43 -1.36 -6.44
N ILE A 253 1.25 -1.93 -6.15
CA ILE A 253 1.06 -3.38 -5.97
C ILE A 253 -0.30 -3.80 -6.52
N SER A 254 -0.36 -5.02 -7.09
CA SER A 254 -1.63 -5.68 -7.43
C SER A 254 -1.57 -7.16 -7.09
N ILE A 255 -2.60 -7.69 -6.44
CA ILE A 255 -2.70 -9.08 -5.98
C ILE A 255 -3.16 -9.96 -7.14
N ILE A 256 -2.38 -10.99 -7.48
CA ILE A 256 -2.76 -12.03 -8.44
C ILE A 256 -3.48 -13.18 -7.72
N ASP A 257 -2.89 -13.62 -6.62
CA ASP A 257 -3.43 -14.62 -5.70
C ASP A 257 -2.87 -14.41 -4.29
N ALA A 258 -3.29 -15.21 -3.32
CA ALA A 258 -2.92 -15.05 -1.90
C ALA A 258 -1.40 -14.98 -1.63
N LYS A 259 -0.55 -15.36 -2.59
CA LYS A 259 0.91 -15.40 -2.44
C LYS A 259 1.68 -14.73 -3.56
N THR A 260 1.02 -14.28 -4.61
CA THR A 260 1.65 -13.76 -5.83
C THR A 260 1.14 -12.36 -6.14
N PHE A 261 2.07 -11.45 -6.42
CA PHE A 261 1.78 -10.04 -6.59
C PHE A 261 2.51 -9.49 -7.80
N TRP A 262 1.91 -8.52 -8.48
CA TRP A 262 2.60 -7.58 -9.34
C TRP A 262 2.99 -6.36 -8.52
N ILE A 263 4.19 -5.84 -8.75
CA ILE A 263 4.66 -4.55 -8.22
C ILE A 263 5.26 -3.74 -9.36
N THR A 264 5.18 -2.41 -9.27
CA THR A 264 5.95 -1.51 -10.13
C THR A 264 6.87 -0.64 -9.29
N SER A 265 7.97 -0.23 -9.91
CA SER A 265 8.92 0.74 -9.36
C SER A 265 9.12 1.86 -10.36
N GLU A 266 9.17 3.06 -9.88
CA GLU A 266 9.64 4.23 -10.62
C GLU A 266 11.09 4.07 -11.06
N GLU A 267 11.51 4.94 -12.00
CA GLU A 267 12.92 5.08 -12.35
C GLU A 267 13.70 5.73 -11.21
N THR A 268 14.84 5.16 -10.92
CA THR A 268 15.79 5.70 -9.93
C THR A 268 17.19 5.75 -10.53
N THR A 269 18.16 6.26 -9.79
CA THR A 269 19.57 6.19 -10.22
C THR A 269 20.10 4.75 -10.32
N THR A 270 19.41 3.78 -9.70
CA THR A 270 19.82 2.37 -9.64
C THR A 270 19.03 1.49 -10.61
N TYR A 271 17.76 1.82 -10.84
CA TYR A 271 16.84 1.03 -11.66
C TYR A 271 16.16 1.89 -12.71
N ASN A 272 15.98 1.37 -13.91
CA ASN A 272 14.93 1.85 -14.80
C ASN A 272 13.59 1.46 -14.20
N ALA A 273 12.53 2.20 -14.49
CA ALA A 273 11.17 1.82 -14.11
C ALA A 273 10.87 0.37 -14.50
N PHE A 274 10.25 -0.40 -13.63
CA PHE A 274 10.04 -1.83 -13.89
C PHE A 274 8.70 -2.37 -13.36
N LEU A 275 8.24 -3.44 -14.00
CA LEU A 275 7.20 -4.34 -13.52
C LEU A 275 7.86 -5.63 -13.02
N ALA A 276 7.54 -6.08 -11.82
CA ALA A 276 8.01 -7.36 -11.32
C ALA A 276 6.86 -8.21 -10.76
N LYS A 277 6.92 -9.51 -11.02
CA LYS A 277 6.10 -10.51 -10.35
C LYS A 277 6.88 -11.10 -9.19
N ILE A 278 6.32 -11.00 -8.00
CA ILE A 278 6.93 -11.53 -6.78
C ILE A 278 6.02 -12.58 -6.14
N ARG A 279 6.62 -13.47 -5.37
CA ARG A 279 5.90 -14.53 -4.65
C ARG A 279 6.45 -14.71 -3.24
N VAL A 280 5.57 -14.72 -2.24
CA VAL A 280 5.87 -15.09 -0.86
C VAL A 280 5.83 -16.61 -0.68
N GLN A 281 6.72 -17.13 0.17
CA GLN A 281 6.86 -18.56 0.44
C GLN A 281 6.42 -18.91 1.85
#